data_1dfd839c4fb2e578d2f5212db955774b
#
_entry.id   1dfd839c4fb2e578d2f5212db955774b
#
_cell.length_a   1.000
_cell.length_b   1.000
_cell.length_c   1.000
_cell.angle_alpha   90.00
_cell.angle_beta   90.00
_cell.angle_gamma   90.00
#
_symmetry.space_group_name_H-M   'P 1'
#
loop_
_entity.id
_entity.type
_entity.pdbx_description
1 polymer ?
#
loop_
_entity_poly.entity_id
_entity_poly.type
_entity_poly.pdbx_seq_one_letter_code
_entity_poly.pdbx_strand_id
1 'polypeptide(L)'
;MARLKPNQDLTESVEALCRQHGMKTAIVRGAIGSLIDAHLQYATPNGPREMEINGPGVEILNVFGEIGFSDGQGNPHPLQGVVADTDGKIFAGRFVRGANLSFITIEITLQEWVAVKQQEAVPA
;
A
#
# COMPACT_ATOMS: atom_id res chain seq x y z
N MET A 1 -4.24 8.77 -11.47
CA MET A 1 -3.49 9.20 -10.26
C MET A 1 -4.42 9.87 -9.28
N ALA A 2 -4.23 9.62 -8.00
CA ALA A 2 -5.07 10.20 -6.95
C ALA A 2 -4.20 10.78 -5.84
N ARG A 3 -4.78 11.73 -5.09
CA ARG A 3 -4.11 12.37 -3.97
C ARG A 3 -4.94 12.12 -2.70
N LEU A 4 -4.29 11.64 -1.66
CA LEU A 4 -4.91 11.46 -0.36
C LEU A 4 -4.79 12.75 0.45
N LYS A 5 -5.82 13.01 1.24
CA LYS A 5 -5.82 14.12 2.19
C LYS A 5 -5.08 13.75 3.46
N PRO A 6 -4.69 14.72 4.29
CA PRO A 6 -4.09 14.43 5.59
C PRO A 6 -4.98 13.52 6.45
N ASN A 7 -4.35 12.72 7.30
CA ASN A 7 -5.00 11.82 8.27
C ASN A 7 -5.84 10.70 7.64
N GLN A 8 -5.58 10.34 6.41
CA GLN A 8 -6.22 9.18 5.77
C GLN A 8 -5.24 8.01 5.73
N ASP A 9 -5.74 6.83 6.09
CA ASP A 9 -4.91 5.63 6.03
C ASP A 9 -4.63 5.23 4.58
N LEU A 10 -3.39 4.86 4.32
CA LEU A 10 -2.92 4.51 2.99
C LEU A 10 -3.73 3.36 2.38
N THR A 11 -3.80 2.24 3.06
CA THR A 11 -4.46 1.04 2.52
C THR A 11 -5.97 1.23 2.38
N GLU A 12 -6.62 1.77 3.41
CA GLU A 12 -8.06 2.01 3.36
C GLU A 12 -8.43 3.01 2.27
N SER A 13 -7.60 4.02 2.06
CA SER A 13 -7.83 5.03 1.02
C SER A 13 -7.70 4.44 -0.37
N VAL A 14 -6.70 3.57 -0.58
CA VAL A 14 -6.54 2.88 -1.87
C VAL A 14 -7.74 1.97 -2.15
N GLU A 15 -8.19 1.23 -1.15
CA GLU A 15 -9.39 0.41 -1.27
C GLU A 15 -10.63 1.25 -1.62
N ALA A 16 -10.79 2.38 -0.93
CA ALA A 16 -11.92 3.28 -1.18
C ALA A 16 -11.88 3.85 -2.61
N LEU A 17 -10.71 4.24 -3.09
CA LEU A 17 -10.53 4.73 -4.45
C LEU A 17 -10.91 3.67 -5.48
N CYS A 18 -10.51 2.43 -5.26
CA CYS A 18 -10.86 1.33 -6.15
C CYS A 18 -12.39 1.13 -6.21
N ARG A 19 -13.05 1.15 -5.06
CA ARG A 19 -14.52 1.02 -5.02
C ARG A 19 -15.19 2.20 -5.70
N GLN A 20 -14.72 3.41 -5.44
CA GLN A 20 -15.29 4.63 -6.03
C GLN A 20 -15.23 4.61 -7.56
N HIS A 21 -14.16 4.09 -8.12
CA HIS A 21 -13.95 4.03 -9.56
C HIS A 21 -14.37 2.69 -10.20
N GLY A 22 -15.01 1.82 -9.43
CA GLY A 22 -15.48 0.54 -9.94
C GLY A 22 -14.39 -0.43 -10.33
N MET A 23 -13.20 -0.28 -9.79
CA MET A 23 -12.08 -1.18 -10.05
C MET A 23 -12.22 -2.42 -9.16
N LYS A 24 -12.38 -3.59 -9.76
CA LYS A 24 -12.44 -4.85 -9.02
C LYS A 24 -11.06 -5.36 -8.66
N THR A 25 -10.12 -5.13 -9.53
CA THR A 25 -8.72 -5.51 -9.36
C THR A 25 -7.85 -4.36 -9.86
N ALA A 26 -6.85 -4.02 -9.09
CA ALA A 26 -5.95 -2.93 -9.43
C ALA A 26 -4.54 -3.23 -8.95
N ILE A 27 -3.58 -2.56 -9.55
CA ILE A 27 -2.19 -2.58 -9.13
C ILE A 27 -1.83 -1.18 -8.68
N VAL A 28 -1.20 -1.06 -7.51
CA VAL A 28 -0.55 0.17 -7.11
C VAL A 28 0.78 0.24 -7.86
N ARG A 29 0.89 1.19 -8.78
CA ARG A 29 2.09 1.37 -9.61
C ARG A 29 3.16 2.16 -8.89
N GLY A 30 2.80 2.90 -7.89
CA GLY A 30 3.70 3.67 -7.07
C GLY A 30 2.96 4.69 -6.24
N ALA A 31 3.63 5.20 -5.23
CA ALA A 31 3.13 6.29 -4.41
C ALA A 31 4.30 7.09 -3.86
N ILE A 32 4.09 8.38 -3.72
CA ILE A 32 5.02 9.29 -3.07
C ILE A 32 4.24 10.15 -2.08
N GLY A 33 4.91 10.59 -1.05
CA GLY A 33 4.31 11.44 -0.04
C GLY A 33 4.86 11.13 1.34
N SER A 34 4.12 11.50 2.37
CA SER A 34 4.58 11.35 3.73
C SER A 34 3.49 10.81 4.65
N LEU A 35 3.93 10.08 5.66
CA LEU A 35 3.09 9.55 6.74
C LEU A 35 3.39 10.32 8.02
N ILE A 36 2.41 10.37 8.91
CA ILE A 36 2.64 10.87 10.28
C ILE A 36 3.65 9.93 10.94
N ASP A 37 3.29 8.67 11.04
CA ASP A 37 4.15 7.57 11.46
C ASP A 37 3.95 6.42 10.49
N ALA A 38 4.90 5.53 10.36
CA ALA A 38 4.73 4.32 9.59
C ALA A 38 4.66 3.11 10.52
N HIS A 39 3.78 2.18 10.18
CA HIS A 39 3.66 0.90 10.86
C HIS A 39 3.81 -0.18 9.82
N LEU A 40 4.92 -0.89 9.89
CA LEU A 40 5.26 -1.93 8.93
C LEU A 40 5.29 -3.29 9.60
N GLN A 41 4.91 -4.30 8.86
CA GLN A 41 4.98 -5.68 9.29
C GLN A 41 5.95 -6.44 8.40
N TYR A 42 6.70 -7.35 8.99
CA TYR A 42 7.61 -8.20 8.26
C TYR A 42 7.60 -9.61 8.82
N ALA A 43 7.89 -10.58 7.95
CA ALA A 43 7.91 -11.97 8.34
C ALA A 43 9.26 -12.37 8.93
N THR A 44 9.22 -13.15 9.99
CA THR A 44 10.41 -13.75 10.58
C THR A 44 10.18 -15.25 10.78
N PRO A 45 11.24 -16.05 10.99
CA PRO A 45 11.06 -17.46 11.30
C PRO A 45 10.19 -17.73 12.52
N ASN A 46 10.10 -16.77 13.44
CA ASN A 46 9.30 -16.87 14.66
C ASN A 46 7.94 -16.20 14.55
N GLY A 47 7.48 -15.91 13.33
CA GLY A 47 6.21 -15.26 13.08
C GLY A 47 6.36 -13.80 12.66
N PRO A 48 5.24 -13.14 12.35
CA PRO A 48 5.26 -11.75 11.91
C PRO A 48 5.65 -10.81 13.07
N ARG A 49 6.35 -9.75 12.73
CA ARG A 49 6.70 -8.67 13.66
C ARG A 49 6.30 -7.34 13.07
N GLU A 50 5.99 -6.40 13.93
CA GLU A 50 5.65 -5.04 13.54
C GLU A 50 6.76 -4.09 13.95
N MET A 51 6.96 -3.07 13.13
CA MET A 51 7.84 -1.93 13.41
C MET A 51 7.05 -0.66 13.37
N GLU A 52 7.27 0.20 14.34
CA GLU A 52 6.78 1.57 14.30
C GLU A 52 7.94 2.50 13.95
N ILE A 53 7.77 3.28 12.90
CA ILE A 53 8.73 4.28 12.46
C ILE A 53 8.14 5.64 12.79
N ASN A 54 8.73 6.34 13.74
CA ASN A 54 8.19 7.58 14.25
C ASN A 54 8.46 8.75 13.32
N GLY A 55 7.44 9.59 13.17
CA GLY A 55 7.49 10.85 12.46
C GLY A 55 7.31 12.03 13.42
N PRO A 56 6.59 13.08 12.99
CA PRO A 56 5.90 13.18 11.71
C PRO A 56 6.85 13.37 10.53
N GLY A 57 6.37 12.96 9.36
CA GLY A 57 7.13 13.17 8.13
C GLY A 57 7.94 11.95 7.70
N VAL A 58 7.45 10.74 7.96
CA VAL A 58 8.04 9.53 7.40
C VAL A 58 7.78 9.53 5.89
N GLU A 59 8.82 9.56 5.10
CA GLU A 59 8.71 9.68 3.65
C GLU A 59 8.45 8.33 3.00
N ILE A 60 7.44 8.28 2.13
CA ILE A 60 7.19 7.11 1.31
C ILE A 60 8.09 7.18 0.09
N LEU A 61 8.93 6.17 -0.08
CA LEU A 61 9.81 6.05 -1.24
C LEU A 61 9.17 5.21 -2.33
N ASN A 62 8.39 4.21 -1.96
CA ASN A 62 7.64 3.39 -2.89
C ASN A 62 6.53 2.62 -2.18
N VAL A 63 5.43 2.40 -2.89
CA VAL A 63 4.35 1.50 -2.47
C VAL A 63 3.98 0.65 -3.67
N PHE A 64 3.79 -0.63 -3.45
CA PHE A 64 3.34 -1.52 -4.50
C PHE A 64 2.47 -2.63 -3.92
N GLY A 65 1.68 -3.23 -4.77
CA GLY A 65 0.84 -4.35 -4.40
C GLY A 65 -0.39 -4.43 -5.27
N GLU A 66 -1.12 -5.51 -5.09
CA GLU A 66 -2.36 -5.75 -5.80
C GLU A 66 -3.54 -5.52 -4.87
N ILE A 67 -4.57 -4.90 -5.40
CA ILE A 67 -5.84 -4.72 -4.73
C ILE A 67 -6.86 -5.59 -5.43
N GLY A 68 -7.50 -6.48 -4.67
CA GLY A 68 -8.59 -7.29 -5.19
C GLY A 68 -9.68 -7.40 -4.17
N PHE A 69 -10.92 -7.35 -4.63
CA PHE A 69 -12.09 -7.51 -3.77
C PHE A 69 -12.85 -8.75 -4.24
N SER A 70 -13.05 -9.69 -3.33
CA SER A 70 -13.94 -10.80 -3.54
C SER A 70 -15.03 -10.75 -2.49
N ASP A 71 -16.28 -10.85 -2.94
CA ASP A 71 -17.46 -10.93 -2.07
C ASP A 71 -17.58 -9.78 -1.05
N GLY A 72 -17.18 -8.58 -1.46
CA GLY A 72 -17.30 -7.39 -0.62
C GLY A 72 -16.30 -7.27 0.50
N GLN A 73 -15.36 -8.17 0.59
CA GLN A 73 -14.29 -8.10 1.59
C GLN A 73 -13.18 -7.19 1.13
N GLY A 74 -12.42 -6.68 2.09
CA GLY A 74 -11.24 -5.87 1.79
C GLY A 74 -10.12 -6.68 1.15
N ASN A 75 -9.07 -5.97 0.77
CA ASN A 75 -7.93 -6.59 0.13
C ASN A 75 -7.26 -7.62 1.05
N PRO A 76 -7.12 -8.89 0.62
CA PRO A 76 -6.53 -9.93 1.47
C PRO A 76 -5.02 -9.80 1.61
N HIS A 77 -4.35 -9.06 0.73
CA HIS A 77 -2.91 -8.92 0.75
C HIS A 77 -2.51 -7.48 1.11
N PRO A 78 -1.65 -7.30 2.12
CA PRO A 78 -1.18 -5.96 2.46
C PRO A 78 -0.37 -5.33 1.33
N LEU A 79 -0.46 -4.01 1.21
CA LEU A 79 0.45 -3.25 0.37
C LEU A 79 1.84 -3.29 0.99
N GLN A 80 2.85 -3.30 0.14
CA GLN A 80 4.25 -3.32 0.56
C GLN A 80 4.92 -2.04 0.13
N GLY A 81 5.98 -1.69 0.81
CA GLY A 81 6.72 -0.53 0.40
C GLY A 81 7.98 -0.25 1.18
N VAL A 82 8.54 0.89 0.86
CA VAL A 82 9.80 1.38 1.43
C VAL A 82 9.57 2.80 1.92
N VAL A 83 10.02 3.07 3.12
CA VAL A 83 9.92 4.39 3.74
C VAL A 83 11.28 4.82 4.28
N ALA A 84 11.43 6.12 4.44
CA ALA A 84 12.59 6.71 5.12
C ALA A 84 12.10 7.44 6.36
N ASP A 85 12.78 7.25 7.49
CA ASP A 85 12.46 8.00 8.70
C ASP A 85 13.03 9.43 8.63
N THR A 86 12.82 10.19 9.68
CA THR A 86 13.27 11.60 9.72
C THR A 86 14.79 11.76 9.76
N ASP A 87 15.53 10.69 10.00
CA ASP A 87 16.98 10.67 9.95
C ASP A 87 17.52 10.06 8.65
N GLY A 88 16.63 9.71 7.73
CA GLY A 88 17.03 9.12 6.45
C GLY A 88 17.29 7.62 6.49
N LYS A 89 16.94 6.94 7.57
CA LYS A 89 17.06 5.49 7.63
C LYS A 89 15.94 4.84 6.84
N ILE A 90 16.27 3.80 6.13
CA ILE A 90 15.36 3.11 5.21
C ILE A 90 14.78 1.88 5.88
N PHE A 91 13.46 1.73 5.75
CA PHE A 91 12.72 0.58 6.26
C PHE A 91 11.82 0.05 5.16
N ALA A 92 11.67 -1.25 5.09
CA ALA A 92 10.79 -1.89 4.14
C ALA A 92 9.89 -2.90 4.84
N GLY A 93 8.69 -3.10 4.32
CA GLY A 93 7.76 -4.06 4.87
C GLY A 93 6.37 -3.91 4.29
N ARG A 94 5.43 -4.55 4.96
CA ARG A 94 4.01 -4.47 4.61
C ARG A 94 3.34 -3.42 5.47
N PHE A 95 2.54 -2.56 4.85
CA PHE A 95 1.82 -1.52 5.59
C PHE A 95 0.69 -2.13 6.38
N VAL A 96 0.70 -1.91 7.69
CA VAL A 96 -0.37 -2.37 8.59
C VAL A 96 -1.62 -1.53 8.31
N ARG A 97 -2.70 -2.18 7.94
CA ARG A 97 -3.95 -1.50 7.59
C ARG A 97 -4.49 -0.71 8.77
N GLY A 98 -4.88 0.54 8.51
CA GLY A 98 -5.44 1.44 9.52
C GLY A 98 -4.41 2.23 10.32
N ALA A 99 -3.12 1.92 10.17
CA ALA A 99 -2.08 2.49 11.02
C ALA A 99 -1.10 3.41 10.28
N ASN A 100 -1.31 3.66 8.99
CA ASN A 100 -0.39 4.47 8.17
C ASN A 100 -1.11 5.70 7.64
N LEU A 101 -1.25 6.71 8.49
CA LEU A 101 -1.99 7.92 8.17
C LEU A 101 -1.13 8.91 7.40
N SER A 102 -1.69 9.47 6.34
CA SER A 102 -1.01 10.51 5.58
C SER A 102 -0.76 11.75 6.42
N PHE A 103 0.43 12.34 6.26
CA PHE A 103 0.80 13.56 6.98
C PHE A 103 0.36 14.80 6.21
N ILE A 104 1.00 15.08 5.09
CA ILE A 104 0.63 16.22 4.25
C ILE A 104 -0.23 15.73 3.09
N THR A 105 0.32 14.88 2.26
CA THR A 105 -0.39 14.27 1.14
C THR A 105 0.34 13.01 0.71
N ILE A 106 -0.40 12.14 0.04
CA ILE A 106 0.17 10.99 -0.66
C ILE A 106 -0.42 11.00 -2.06
N GLU A 107 0.43 10.91 -3.06
CA GLU A 107 0.01 10.77 -4.45
C GLU A 107 0.22 9.32 -4.86
N ILE A 108 -0.85 8.70 -5.37
CA ILE A 108 -0.88 7.28 -5.71
C ILE A 108 -1.25 7.11 -7.16
N THR A 109 -0.54 6.23 -7.84
CA THR A 109 -0.88 5.81 -9.18
C THR A 109 -1.46 4.40 -9.12
N LEU A 110 -2.71 4.28 -9.54
CA LEU A 110 -3.44 3.02 -9.61
C LEU A 110 -3.69 2.67 -11.06
N GLN A 111 -3.62 1.39 -11.35
CA GLN A 111 -3.95 0.87 -12.66
C GLN A 111 -4.87 -0.33 -12.50
N GLU A 112 -6.05 -0.25 -13.10
CA GLU A 112 -6.92 -1.41 -13.15
C GLU A 112 -6.31 -2.47 -14.05
N TRP A 113 -6.41 -3.72 -13.63
CA TRP A 113 -6.07 -4.83 -14.51
C TRP A 113 -7.29 -5.74 -14.65
N VAL A 114 -7.37 -6.37 -15.82
CA VAL A 114 -8.50 -7.23 -16.17
C VAL A 114 -7.98 -8.64 -16.33
N ALA A 115 -8.61 -9.58 -15.65
CA ALA A 115 -8.27 -10.97 -15.81
C ALA A 115 -8.65 -11.39 -17.24
N VAL A 116 -7.68 -11.85 -18.00
CA VAL A 116 -7.94 -12.46 -19.30
C VAL A 116 -8.00 -13.97 -19.13
N LYS A 117 -8.63 -14.64 -20.13
CA LYS A 117 -8.66 -16.08 -20.10
C LYS A 117 -7.24 -16.61 -20.00
N GLN A 118 -6.99 -17.40 -18.96
CA GLN A 118 -5.68 -17.96 -18.74
C GLN A 118 -5.28 -18.87 -19.89
N GLN A 119 -4.17 -18.55 -20.51
CA GLN A 119 -3.57 -19.43 -21.53
C GLN A 119 -2.67 -20.42 -20.79
N GLU A 120 -2.60 -21.64 -21.36
CA GLU A 120 -1.64 -22.61 -20.86
C GLU A 120 -0.23 -22.04 -21.00
N ALA A 121 0.58 -22.27 -19.98
CA ALA A 121 1.98 -21.86 -20.04
C ALA A 121 2.64 -22.51 -21.25
N VAL A 122 3.29 -21.71 -22.06
CA VAL A 122 4.07 -22.23 -23.19
C VAL A 122 5.30 -22.91 -22.62
N PRO A 123 5.56 -24.18 -22.94
CA PRO A 123 6.76 -24.84 -22.48
C PRO A 123 8.00 -24.07 -22.92
N ALA A 124 8.93 -23.93 -21.99
CA ALA A 124 10.18 -23.22 -22.28
C ALA A 124 11.03 -23.98 -23.29
#